data_f1f23fa80b02ca8739ad35d7f7b9cd2a
#
_entry.id   f1f23fa80b02ca8739ad35d7f7b9cd2a
#
_cell.length_a   1.000
_cell.length_b   1.000
_cell.length_c   1.000
_cell.angle_alpha   90.00
_cell.angle_beta   90.00
_cell.angle_gamma   90.00
#
_symmetry.space_group_name_H-M   'P 1'
#
loop_
_entity.id
_entity.type
_entity.pdbx_description
1 polymer ?
#
loop_
_entity_poly.entity_id
_entity_poly.type
_entity_poly.pdbx_seq_one_letter_code
_entity_poly.pdbx_strand_id
1 'polypeptide(L)'
;DCRGAGWNVIKLLWGYGWDELLENDVTGRLRQVMDETVDGDYQTFKSKDGAYIRKHFFGKYPETAALVEDWTDDQIWRLNRGGHDPEKVYTAFRKATETRGVPTCLLIKTVKGYGMGTAGEGQNTTHQQKKLAEDQLRAFRDRFKIPVSDEDLPKAPFVSLNNAQKAYLADRRSALGGAFPQRNATAPKLPIPPLETFKAQL
;
A
#
# COMPACT_ATOMS: atom_id res chain seq x y z
N ASP A 1 -0.37 -16.14 12.48
CA ASP A 1 0.98 -16.26 13.07
C ASP A 1 1.32 -15.07 13.96
N CYS A 2 1.44 -13.81 13.43
CA CYS A 2 1.84 -12.66 14.25
C CYS A 2 0.95 -12.43 15.47
N ARG A 3 -0.38 -12.52 15.35
CA ARG A 3 -1.30 -12.40 16.51
C ARG A 3 -1.10 -13.51 17.51
N GLY A 4 -0.89 -14.76 17.05
CA GLY A 4 -0.60 -15.89 17.91
C GLY A 4 0.71 -15.74 18.69
N ALA A 5 1.66 -14.97 18.15
CA ALA A 5 2.92 -14.60 18.81
C ALA A 5 2.81 -13.33 19.70
N GLY A 6 1.62 -12.80 19.92
CA GLY A 6 1.39 -11.64 20.78
C GLY A 6 1.65 -10.27 20.12
N TRP A 7 1.83 -10.22 18.79
CA TRP A 7 2.02 -8.95 18.08
C TRP A 7 0.70 -8.20 17.88
N ASN A 8 0.75 -6.87 17.91
CA ASN A 8 -0.31 -6.04 17.35
C ASN A 8 -0.31 -6.17 15.83
N VAL A 9 -1.48 -6.43 15.21
CA VAL A 9 -1.59 -6.61 13.75
C VAL A 9 -2.63 -5.67 13.18
N ILE A 10 -2.20 -4.80 12.28
CA ILE A 10 -3.06 -3.89 11.52
C ILE A 10 -3.10 -4.37 10.07
N LYS A 11 -4.30 -4.65 9.55
CA LYS A 11 -4.51 -5.02 8.15
C LYS A 11 -5.01 -3.80 7.38
N LEU A 12 -4.30 -3.46 6.31
CA LEU A 12 -4.63 -2.36 5.40
C LEU A 12 -4.92 -2.94 4.02
N LEU A 13 -6.16 -3.39 3.80
CA LEU A 13 -6.56 -4.16 2.62
C LEU A 13 -7.22 -3.29 1.56
N TRP A 14 -8.18 -2.44 1.95
CA TRP A 14 -9.07 -1.72 1.06
C TRP A 14 -8.89 -0.21 1.20
N GLY A 15 -8.87 0.52 0.08
CA GLY A 15 -8.84 1.98 0.04
C GLY A 15 -10.20 2.59 0.40
N TYR A 16 -10.23 3.91 0.58
CA TYR A 16 -11.43 4.62 1.06
C TYR A 16 -12.69 4.41 0.21
N GLY A 17 -12.55 4.22 -1.10
CA GLY A 17 -13.69 3.97 -1.99
C GLY A 17 -14.48 2.70 -1.68
N TRP A 18 -13.90 1.77 -0.92
CA TRP A 18 -14.59 0.59 -0.42
C TRP A 18 -15.39 0.81 0.85
N ASP A 19 -15.12 1.90 1.58
CA ASP A 19 -15.75 2.14 2.89
C ASP A 19 -17.26 2.32 2.73
N GLU A 20 -17.69 3.17 1.79
CA GLU A 20 -19.11 3.38 1.46
C GLU A 20 -19.82 2.08 1.02
N LEU A 21 -19.16 1.29 0.16
CA LEU A 21 -19.71 0.02 -0.30
C LEU A 21 -19.88 -0.98 0.86
N LEU A 22 -18.91 -1.03 1.77
CA LEU A 22 -18.94 -1.92 2.93
C LEU A 22 -19.97 -1.45 3.98
N GLU A 23 -20.18 -0.15 4.13
CA GLU A 23 -21.21 0.44 5.01
C GLU A 23 -22.62 0.15 4.48
N ASN A 24 -22.80 0.14 3.17
CA ASN A 24 -24.06 -0.15 2.49
C ASN A 24 -24.33 -1.65 2.27
N ASP A 25 -23.38 -2.52 2.61
CA ASP A 25 -23.53 -3.99 2.49
C ASP A 25 -24.35 -4.58 3.67
N VAL A 26 -25.62 -4.19 3.75
CA VAL A 26 -26.54 -4.65 4.80
C VAL A 26 -26.80 -6.15 4.78
N THR A 27 -26.58 -6.80 3.64
CA THR A 27 -26.79 -8.25 3.47
C THR A 27 -25.53 -9.07 3.77
N GLY A 28 -24.36 -8.43 3.85
CA GLY A 28 -23.05 -9.10 3.95
C GLY A 28 -22.58 -9.78 2.67
N ARG A 29 -23.30 -9.60 1.54
CA ARG A 29 -22.97 -10.26 0.26
C ARG A 29 -21.69 -9.74 -0.34
N LEU A 30 -21.40 -8.44 -0.22
CA LEU A 30 -20.14 -7.89 -0.69
C LEU A 30 -18.96 -8.51 0.06
N ARG A 31 -19.07 -8.60 1.39
CA ARG A 31 -18.05 -9.26 2.21
C ARG A 31 -17.88 -10.74 1.81
N GLN A 32 -18.99 -11.45 1.55
CA GLN A 32 -18.94 -12.82 1.07
C GLN A 32 -18.19 -12.93 -0.26
N VAL A 33 -18.49 -12.08 -1.26
CA VAL A 33 -17.76 -12.04 -2.53
C VAL A 33 -16.28 -11.76 -2.34
N MET A 34 -15.95 -10.85 -1.41
CA MET A 34 -14.55 -10.56 -1.07
C MET A 34 -13.82 -11.77 -0.52
N ASP A 35 -14.46 -12.54 0.36
CA ASP A 35 -13.87 -13.72 1.00
C ASP A 35 -13.76 -14.90 0.04
N GLU A 36 -14.72 -15.07 -0.87
CA GLU A 36 -14.73 -16.13 -1.90
C GLU A 36 -13.74 -15.86 -3.04
N THR A 37 -13.35 -14.60 -3.23
CA THR A 37 -12.47 -14.21 -4.34
C THR A 37 -11.01 -14.56 -4.01
N VAL A 38 -10.43 -15.45 -4.80
CA VAL A 38 -9.03 -15.87 -4.65
C VAL A 38 -8.05 -14.85 -5.23
N ASP A 39 -6.78 -14.94 -4.85
CA ASP A 39 -5.74 -13.96 -5.24
C ASP A 39 -5.56 -13.82 -6.76
N GLY A 40 -5.68 -14.91 -7.52
CA GLY A 40 -5.62 -14.87 -8.98
C GLY A 40 -6.74 -14.07 -9.64
N ASP A 41 -7.96 -14.15 -9.07
CA ASP A 41 -9.10 -13.36 -9.52
C ASP A 41 -8.89 -11.88 -9.19
N TYR A 42 -8.43 -11.55 -7.98
CA TYR A 42 -8.12 -10.17 -7.61
C TYR A 42 -7.05 -9.55 -8.51
N GLN A 43 -6.05 -10.32 -8.91
CA GLN A 43 -5.03 -9.88 -9.87
C GLN A 43 -5.67 -9.65 -11.25
N THR A 44 -6.51 -10.57 -11.71
CA THR A 44 -7.22 -10.46 -12.99
C THR A 44 -8.10 -9.23 -13.02
N PHE A 45 -8.90 -8.97 -11.98
CA PHE A 45 -9.76 -7.80 -11.90
C PHE A 45 -8.95 -6.50 -12.06
N LYS A 46 -7.75 -6.42 -11.51
CA LYS A 46 -6.94 -5.20 -11.63
C LYS A 46 -6.26 -5.05 -12.99
N SER A 47 -6.03 -6.15 -13.69
CA SER A 47 -5.48 -6.15 -15.06
C SER A 47 -6.53 -5.92 -16.15
N LYS A 48 -7.82 -5.92 -15.80
CA LYS A 48 -8.97 -5.70 -16.67
C LYS A 48 -9.59 -4.33 -16.41
N ASP A 49 -10.64 -4.02 -17.17
CA ASP A 49 -11.42 -2.79 -17.05
C ASP A 49 -12.55 -2.89 -16.00
N GLY A 50 -13.25 -1.77 -15.80
CA GLY A 50 -14.36 -1.70 -14.84
C GLY A 50 -15.57 -2.51 -15.28
N ALA A 51 -15.84 -2.65 -16.58
CA ALA A 51 -16.92 -3.48 -17.08
C ALA A 51 -16.70 -4.96 -16.72
N TYR A 52 -15.47 -5.43 -16.82
CA TYR A 52 -15.11 -6.78 -16.40
C TYR A 52 -15.31 -6.97 -14.89
N ILE A 53 -14.88 -6.01 -14.06
CA ILE A 53 -15.07 -6.05 -12.60
C ILE A 53 -16.55 -6.02 -12.24
N ARG A 54 -17.35 -5.13 -12.87
CA ARG A 54 -18.80 -5.09 -12.70
C ARG A 54 -19.43 -6.45 -12.92
N LYS A 55 -19.11 -7.08 -14.04
CA LYS A 55 -19.69 -8.36 -14.43
C LYS A 55 -19.26 -9.52 -13.53
N HIS A 56 -17.95 -9.63 -13.25
CA HIS A 56 -17.37 -10.85 -12.66
C HIS A 56 -17.14 -10.77 -11.15
N PHE A 57 -17.13 -9.57 -10.56
CA PHE A 57 -17.04 -9.38 -9.12
C PHE A 57 -18.39 -8.95 -8.54
N PHE A 58 -18.89 -7.77 -8.90
CA PHE A 58 -20.17 -7.27 -8.39
C PHE A 58 -21.37 -8.04 -8.93
N GLY A 59 -21.31 -8.55 -10.14
CA GLY A 59 -22.39 -9.30 -10.77
C GLY A 59 -22.55 -10.74 -10.27
N LYS A 60 -21.77 -11.20 -9.29
CA LYS A 60 -21.93 -12.53 -8.68
C LYS A 60 -23.28 -12.68 -7.96
N TYR A 61 -23.77 -11.63 -7.35
CA TYR A 61 -25.06 -11.59 -6.65
C TYR A 61 -25.81 -10.29 -7.00
N PRO A 62 -27.16 -10.35 -7.08
CA PRO A 62 -27.98 -9.15 -7.33
C PRO A 62 -27.72 -8.03 -6.32
N GLU A 63 -27.51 -8.38 -5.05
CA GLU A 63 -27.28 -7.43 -3.97
C GLU A 63 -25.95 -6.67 -4.16
N THR A 64 -24.91 -7.34 -4.60
CA THR A 64 -23.64 -6.67 -4.90
C THR A 64 -23.68 -5.86 -6.19
N ALA A 65 -24.44 -6.30 -7.18
CA ALA A 65 -24.67 -5.53 -8.41
C ALA A 65 -25.39 -4.21 -8.11
N ALA A 66 -26.40 -4.24 -7.23
CA ALA A 66 -27.14 -3.06 -6.81
C ALA A 66 -26.27 -2.00 -6.14
N LEU A 67 -25.24 -2.39 -5.39
CA LEU A 67 -24.31 -1.44 -4.71
C LEU A 67 -23.57 -0.52 -5.69
N VAL A 68 -23.44 -0.93 -6.96
CA VAL A 68 -22.71 -0.19 -8.00
C VAL A 68 -23.57 0.11 -9.24
N GLU A 69 -24.90 0.07 -9.10
CA GLU A 69 -25.82 0.28 -10.21
C GLU A 69 -25.59 1.63 -10.88
N ASP A 70 -25.48 2.69 -10.08
CA ASP A 70 -25.28 4.07 -10.54
C ASP A 70 -23.81 4.43 -10.80
N TRP A 71 -22.89 3.51 -10.60
CA TRP A 71 -21.46 3.76 -10.77
C TRP A 71 -21.05 3.56 -12.23
N THR A 72 -20.15 4.41 -12.71
CA THR A 72 -19.48 4.16 -13.99
C THR A 72 -18.43 3.06 -13.87
N ASP A 73 -18.08 2.44 -14.98
CA ASP A 73 -17.01 1.43 -15.00
C ASP A 73 -15.65 2.01 -14.60
N ASP A 74 -15.41 3.30 -14.91
CA ASP A 74 -14.20 4.00 -14.45
C ASP A 74 -14.17 4.16 -12.92
N GLN A 75 -15.29 4.47 -12.28
CA GLN A 75 -15.39 4.52 -10.81
C GLN A 75 -15.10 3.15 -10.18
N ILE A 76 -15.67 2.09 -10.74
CA ILE A 76 -15.40 0.72 -10.29
C ILE A 76 -13.93 0.35 -10.45
N TRP A 77 -13.32 0.68 -11.59
CA TRP A 77 -11.90 0.41 -11.83
C TRP A 77 -10.97 1.16 -10.87
N ARG A 78 -11.35 2.36 -10.46
CA ARG A 78 -10.61 3.19 -9.51
C ARG A 78 -10.66 2.70 -8.06
N LEU A 79 -11.53 1.76 -7.72
CA LEU A 79 -11.52 1.10 -6.43
C LEU A 79 -10.13 0.52 -6.15
N ASN A 80 -9.51 0.98 -5.07
CA ASN A 80 -8.09 0.74 -4.85
C ASN A 80 -7.82 -0.12 -3.61
N ARG A 81 -6.59 -0.62 -3.50
CA ARG A 81 -6.11 -1.34 -2.31
C ARG A 81 -5.66 -0.33 -1.25
N GLY A 82 -5.74 -0.73 0.02
CA GLY A 82 -5.42 0.14 1.14
C GLY A 82 -3.98 0.69 1.13
N GLY A 83 -3.03 -0.09 0.61
CA GLY A 83 -1.64 0.34 0.47
C GLY A 83 -1.41 1.46 -0.56
N HIS A 84 -2.43 1.78 -1.37
CA HIS A 84 -2.41 2.91 -2.31
C HIS A 84 -3.32 4.06 -1.87
N ASP A 85 -3.76 4.03 -0.61
CA ASP A 85 -4.51 5.10 0.04
C ASP A 85 -3.59 5.82 1.03
N PRO A 86 -3.11 7.03 0.71
CA PRO A 86 -2.13 7.73 1.56
C PRO A 86 -2.63 8.01 2.96
N GLU A 87 -3.92 8.30 3.13
CA GLU A 87 -4.50 8.61 4.44
C GLU A 87 -4.57 7.36 5.32
N LYS A 88 -5.04 6.25 4.77
CA LYS A 88 -5.06 4.96 5.48
C LYS A 88 -3.65 4.45 5.80
N VAL A 89 -2.70 4.62 4.88
CA VAL A 89 -1.29 4.27 5.13
C VAL A 89 -0.73 5.11 6.27
N TYR A 90 -0.90 6.44 6.22
CA TYR A 90 -0.45 7.33 7.29
C TYR A 90 -1.05 6.93 8.65
N THR A 91 -2.36 6.71 8.69
CA THR A 91 -3.09 6.33 9.91
C THR A 91 -2.59 4.99 10.47
N ALA A 92 -2.33 4.00 9.61
CA ALA A 92 -1.81 2.70 10.03
C ALA A 92 -0.40 2.82 10.64
N PHE A 93 0.50 3.57 10.01
CA PHE A 93 1.84 3.82 10.55
C PHE A 93 1.81 4.63 11.84
N ARG A 94 0.97 5.66 11.92
CA ARG A 94 0.77 6.42 13.15
C ARG A 94 0.34 5.52 14.31
N LYS A 95 -0.70 4.69 14.10
CA LYS A 95 -1.15 3.69 15.08
C LYS A 95 -0.03 2.74 15.50
N ALA A 96 0.77 2.26 14.54
CA ALA A 96 1.89 1.39 14.82
C ALA A 96 2.95 2.06 15.72
N THR A 97 3.29 3.31 15.43
CA THR A 97 4.28 4.06 16.22
C THR A 97 3.78 4.50 17.60
N GLU A 98 2.47 4.62 17.80
CA GLU A 98 1.84 4.90 19.09
C GLU A 98 1.72 3.65 19.98
N THR A 99 1.73 2.44 19.41
CA THR A 99 1.64 1.18 20.14
C THR A 99 2.92 0.94 20.94
N ARG A 100 2.77 0.59 22.22
CA ARG A 100 3.87 0.33 23.15
C ARG A 100 3.78 -1.08 23.74
N GLY A 101 4.91 -1.62 24.16
CA GLY A 101 5.00 -2.90 24.88
C GLY A 101 4.95 -4.15 23.99
N VAL A 102 4.51 -4.02 22.74
CA VAL A 102 4.48 -5.12 21.77
C VAL A 102 4.87 -4.62 20.38
N PRO A 103 5.50 -5.44 19.55
CA PRO A 103 5.78 -5.08 18.16
C PRO A 103 4.49 -5.02 17.33
N THR A 104 4.47 -4.20 16.29
CA THR A 104 3.35 -4.07 15.37
C THR A 104 3.70 -4.60 13.98
N CYS A 105 2.85 -5.46 13.45
CA CYS A 105 2.89 -5.94 12.08
C CYS A 105 1.83 -5.21 11.24
N LEU A 106 2.24 -4.54 10.17
CA LEU A 106 1.37 -3.94 9.18
C LEU A 106 1.26 -4.86 7.97
N LEU A 107 0.07 -5.40 7.70
CA LEU A 107 -0.23 -6.19 6.50
C LEU A 107 -0.88 -5.27 5.47
N ILE A 108 -0.08 -4.81 4.53
CA ILE A 108 -0.48 -3.79 3.56
C ILE A 108 -0.68 -4.43 2.19
N LYS A 109 -1.92 -4.42 1.69
CA LYS A 109 -2.23 -4.92 0.34
C LYS A 109 -1.98 -3.83 -0.71
N THR A 110 -1.17 -4.17 -1.70
CA THR A 110 -0.85 -3.31 -2.84
C THR A 110 -1.17 -4.02 -4.16
N VAL A 111 -1.08 -3.28 -5.27
CA VAL A 111 -1.15 -3.83 -6.62
C VAL A 111 0.25 -3.88 -7.19
N LYS A 112 0.68 -5.05 -7.68
CA LYS A 112 1.97 -5.19 -8.35
C LYS A 112 2.02 -4.30 -9.59
N GLY A 113 3.07 -3.50 -9.73
CA GLY A 113 3.19 -2.56 -10.85
C GLY A 113 2.19 -1.40 -10.81
N TYR A 114 1.71 -1.01 -9.62
CA TYR A 114 0.79 0.11 -9.47
C TYR A 114 1.27 1.36 -10.20
N GLY A 115 0.39 1.93 -11.03
CA GLY A 115 0.68 3.08 -11.86
C GLY A 115 1.16 2.75 -13.27
N MET A 116 1.62 1.54 -13.54
CA MET A 116 2.13 1.14 -14.85
C MET A 116 1.05 0.96 -15.92
N GLY A 117 -0.24 0.95 -15.52
CA GLY A 117 -1.35 0.79 -16.44
C GLY A 117 -1.20 -0.45 -17.34
N THR A 118 -1.40 -0.28 -18.63
CA THR A 118 -1.28 -1.37 -19.62
C THR A 118 0.12 -1.96 -19.74
N ALA A 119 1.15 -1.26 -19.24
CA ALA A 119 2.54 -1.73 -19.26
C ALA A 119 2.81 -2.88 -18.30
N GLY A 120 1.91 -3.12 -17.32
CA GLY A 120 2.15 -4.21 -16.39
C GLY A 120 1.34 -4.17 -15.09
N GLU A 121 0.45 -3.19 -14.88
CA GLU A 121 -0.30 -3.10 -13.62
C GLU A 121 -1.15 -4.36 -13.39
N GLY A 122 -0.93 -5.02 -12.27
CA GLY A 122 -1.59 -6.28 -11.94
C GLY A 122 -1.09 -7.49 -12.73
N GLN A 123 0.01 -7.38 -13.48
CA GLN A 123 0.51 -8.43 -14.36
C GLN A 123 1.83 -9.03 -13.85
N ASN A 124 2.05 -10.31 -14.15
CA ASN A 124 3.29 -10.99 -13.77
C ASN A 124 4.52 -10.48 -14.52
N THR A 125 4.35 -9.97 -15.75
CA THR A 125 5.40 -9.38 -16.57
C THR A 125 6.12 -8.22 -15.89
N THR A 126 5.46 -7.52 -14.98
CA THR A 126 6.01 -6.41 -14.20
C THR A 126 7.28 -6.80 -13.43
N HIS A 127 7.41 -8.07 -13.01
CA HIS A 127 8.58 -8.54 -12.27
C HIS A 127 9.89 -8.41 -13.07
N GLN A 128 9.82 -8.52 -14.40
CA GLN A 128 10.97 -8.42 -15.28
C GLN A 128 11.03 -7.12 -16.10
N GLN A 129 10.07 -6.22 -15.90
CA GLN A 129 10.03 -4.95 -16.62
C GLN A 129 11.23 -4.08 -16.25
N LYS A 130 12.09 -3.80 -17.22
CA LYS A 130 13.31 -2.99 -17.02
C LYS A 130 13.16 -1.54 -17.44
N LYS A 131 12.28 -1.27 -18.42
CA LYS A 131 12.11 0.05 -19.02
C LYS A 131 10.66 0.24 -19.47
N LEU A 132 10.11 1.41 -19.23
CA LEU A 132 8.83 1.86 -19.80
C LEU A 132 9.06 2.54 -21.14
N ALA A 133 8.17 2.35 -22.10
CA ALA A 133 8.12 3.11 -23.33
C ALA A 133 7.66 4.55 -23.03
N GLU A 134 7.90 5.47 -23.96
CA GLU A 134 7.63 6.90 -23.74
C GLU A 134 6.14 7.20 -23.51
N ASP A 135 5.26 6.55 -24.27
CA ASP A 135 3.81 6.62 -24.10
C ASP A 135 3.35 6.13 -22.73
N GLN A 136 3.99 5.09 -22.21
CA GLN A 136 3.74 4.54 -20.87
C GLN A 136 4.24 5.48 -19.76
N LEU A 137 5.40 6.13 -19.96
CA LEU A 137 5.91 7.17 -19.05
C LEU A 137 4.95 8.38 -19.02
N ARG A 138 4.43 8.79 -20.19
CA ARG A 138 3.44 9.86 -20.30
C ARG A 138 2.15 9.50 -19.55
N ALA A 139 1.62 8.31 -19.75
CA ALA A 139 0.44 7.82 -19.03
C ALA A 139 0.65 7.80 -17.51
N PHE A 140 1.82 7.36 -17.05
CA PHE A 140 2.20 7.38 -15.63
C PHE A 140 2.24 8.82 -15.08
N ARG A 141 2.94 9.74 -15.76
CA ARG A 141 3.01 11.16 -15.39
C ARG A 141 1.62 11.77 -15.26
N ASP A 142 0.76 11.55 -16.25
CA ASP A 142 -0.58 12.15 -16.30
C ASP A 142 -1.48 11.60 -15.21
N ARG A 143 -1.42 10.29 -14.97
CA ARG A 143 -2.17 9.65 -13.89
C ARG A 143 -1.83 10.22 -12.52
N PHE A 144 -0.56 10.45 -12.24
CA PHE A 144 -0.09 10.99 -10.96
C PHE A 144 0.08 12.51 -10.94
N LYS A 145 -0.31 13.19 -12.04
CA LYS A 145 -0.20 14.65 -12.18
C LYS A 145 1.19 15.18 -11.85
N ILE A 146 2.23 14.45 -12.32
CA ILE A 146 3.61 14.84 -12.10
C ILE A 146 3.92 16.05 -13.00
N PRO A 147 4.39 17.18 -12.45
CA PRO A 147 4.60 18.42 -13.20
C PRO A 147 5.89 18.38 -14.03
N VAL A 148 5.92 17.53 -15.06
CA VAL A 148 7.02 17.37 -16.00
C VAL A 148 6.48 17.54 -17.42
N SER A 149 7.15 18.36 -18.25
CA SER A 149 6.78 18.58 -19.65
C SER A 149 6.99 17.32 -20.50
N ASP A 150 6.35 17.25 -21.66
CA ASP A 150 6.58 16.15 -22.62
C ASP A 150 8.04 16.11 -23.10
N GLU A 151 8.66 17.28 -23.28
CA GLU A 151 10.06 17.41 -23.71
C GLU A 151 11.06 16.90 -22.67
N ASP A 152 10.75 17.09 -21.38
CA ASP A 152 11.63 16.68 -20.28
C ASP A 152 11.33 15.25 -19.77
N LEU A 153 10.20 14.70 -20.14
CA LEU A 153 9.76 13.38 -19.67
C LEU A 153 10.80 12.27 -19.91
N PRO A 154 11.47 12.17 -21.09
CA PRO A 154 12.49 11.16 -21.31
C PRO A 154 13.74 11.31 -20.42
N LYS A 155 13.98 12.52 -19.90
CA LYS A 155 15.11 12.82 -19.00
C LYS A 155 14.82 12.43 -17.55
N ALA A 156 13.55 12.10 -17.21
CA ALA A 156 13.09 11.78 -15.87
C ALA A 156 13.63 12.73 -14.77
N PRO A 157 13.41 14.05 -14.89
CA PRO A 157 13.99 15.02 -13.96
C PRO A 157 13.39 14.87 -12.56
N PHE A 158 14.15 15.25 -11.54
CA PHE A 158 13.61 15.36 -10.19
C PHE A 158 12.58 16.49 -10.12
N VAL A 159 11.41 16.18 -9.53
CA VAL A 159 10.38 17.18 -9.30
C VAL A 159 10.77 18.08 -8.15
N SER A 160 10.75 19.39 -8.37
CA SER A 160 11.05 20.37 -7.32
C SER A 160 9.92 20.44 -6.29
N LEU A 161 10.30 20.34 -5.02
CA LEU A 161 9.38 20.53 -3.91
C LEU A 161 9.11 22.02 -3.68
N ASN A 162 7.89 22.36 -3.28
CA ASN A 162 7.57 23.70 -2.82
C ASN A 162 8.19 24.00 -1.44
N ASN A 163 8.16 25.27 -1.02
CA ASN A 163 8.81 25.68 0.24
C ASN A 163 8.22 25.01 1.48
N ALA A 164 6.91 24.79 1.54
CA ALA A 164 6.25 24.11 2.65
C ALA A 164 6.69 22.65 2.75
N GLN A 165 6.78 21.95 1.61
CA GLN A 165 7.28 20.57 1.56
C GLN A 165 8.75 20.49 1.99
N LYS A 166 9.60 21.43 1.53
CA LYS A 166 11.01 21.50 1.93
C LYS A 166 11.16 21.73 3.44
N ALA A 167 10.39 22.66 4.00
CA ALA A 167 10.40 22.94 5.44
C ALA A 167 9.96 21.71 6.24
N TYR A 168 8.84 21.08 5.87
CA TYR A 168 8.37 19.87 6.51
C TYR A 168 9.41 18.74 6.50
N LEU A 169 10.05 18.49 5.36
CA LEU A 169 11.09 17.46 5.27
C LEU A 169 12.33 17.81 6.10
N ALA A 170 12.72 19.09 6.15
CA ALA A 170 13.84 19.55 6.98
C ALA A 170 13.54 19.32 8.47
N ASP A 171 12.34 19.68 8.94
CA ASP A 171 11.92 19.47 10.32
C ASP A 171 11.88 17.99 10.68
N ARG A 172 11.31 17.14 9.82
CA ARG A 172 11.30 15.69 10.03
C ARG A 172 12.71 15.11 10.07
N ARG A 173 13.59 15.55 9.19
CA ARG A 173 14.98 15.11 9.15
C ARG A 173 15.73 15.54 10.40
N SER A 174 15.55 16.77 10.85
CA SER A 174 16.14 17.29 12.08
C SER A 174 15.69 16.49 13.31
N ALA A 175 14.39 16.20 13.41
CA ALA A 175 13.83 15.40 14.50
C ALA A 175 14.39 13.96 14.57
N LEU A 176 14.89 13.44 13.45
CA LEU A 176 15.54 12.12 13.35
C LEU A 176 17.07 12.18 13.59
N GLY A 177 17.62 13.33 13.94
CA GLY A 177 19.06 13.50 14.18
C GLY A 177 19.88 13.86 12.95
N GLY A 178 19.24 14.34 11.86
CA GLY A 178 19.91 14.80 10.65
C GLY A 178 19.85 13.82 9.48
N ALA A 179 20.68 14.04 8.46
CA ALA A 179 20.69 13.26 7.22
C ALA A 179 21.11 11.81 7.46
N PHE A 180 21.98 11.58 8.42
CA PHE A 180 22.38 10.23 8.86
C PHE A 180 21.86 10.03 10.28
N PRO A 181 21.22 8.89 10.60
CA PRO A 181 20.81 8.60 11.96
C PRO A 181 22.02 8.65 12.88
N GLN A 182 21.91 9.38 13.98
CA GLN A 182 22.94 9.35 15.02
C GLN A 182 22.95 7.95 15.63
N ARG A 183 24.06 7.25 15.47
CA ARG A 183 24.30 5.98 16.15
C ARG A 183 24.71 6.27 17.57
N ASN A 184 23.96 5.80 18.54
CA ASN A 184 24.45 5.78 19.92
C ASN A 184 25.48 4.65 20.05
N ALA A 185 26.76 5.01 20.07
CA ALA A 185 27.85 4.06 20.20
C ALA A 185 28.11 3.64 21.65
N THR A 186 27.46 4.26 22.63
CA THR A 186 27.58 3.93 24.05
C THR A 186 26.58 2.82 24.40
N ALA A 187 26.91 1.60 24.05
CA ALA A 187 26.22 0.46 24.64
C ALA A 187 26.58 0.33 26.10
N PRO A 188 25.62 0.12 27.03
CA PRO A 188 25.96 -0.20 28.41
C PRO A 188 26.85 -1.44 28.45
N LYS A 189 27.93 -1.40 29.23
CA LYS A 189 28.76 -2.58 29.43
C LYS A 189 27.89 -3.68 30.06
N LEU A 190 27.69 -4.76 29.33
CA LEU A 190 27.04 -5.93 29.89
C LEU A 190 27.97 -6.59 30.90
N PRO A 191 27.51 -6.89 32.12
CA PRO A 191 28.32 -7.64 33.07
C PRO A 191 28.61 -9.01 32.47
N ILE A 192 29.87 -9.38 32.33
CA ILE A 192 30.31 -10.69 31.90
C ILE A 192 30.05 -11.64 33.08
N PRO A 193 29.14 -12.64 32.94
CA PRO A 193 28.93 -13.59 34.03
C PRO A 193 30.21 -14.39 34.27
N PRO A 194 30.54 -14.69 35.51
CA PRO A 194 31.71 -15.52 35.83
C PRO A 194 31.50 -16.93 35.26
N LEU A 195 32.60 -17.58 34.89
CA LEU A 195 32.59 -18.93 34.27
C LEU A 195 31.84 -19.95 35.11
N GLU A 196 31.86 -19.80 36.44
CA GLU A 196 31.15 -20.63 37.40
C GLU A 196 29.64 -20.70 37.14
N THR A 197 29.06 -19.63 36.58
CA THR A 197 27.64 -19.58 36.23
C THR A 197 27.26 -20.65 35.19
N PHE A 198 28.23 -21.12 34.40
CA PHE A 198 28.02 -22.08 33.30
C PHE A 198 28.46 -23.50 33.66
N LYS A 199 28.95 -23.77 34.88
CA LYS A 199 29.45 -25.10 35.27
C LYS A 199 28.42 -26.23 35.12
N ALA A 200 27.12 -25.91 35.21
CA ALA A 200 26.05 -26.90 35.04
C ALA A 200 25.79 -27.29 33.58
N GLN A 201 26.38 -26.53 32.62
CA GLN A 201 26.24 -26.73 31.16
C GLN A 201 27.53 -27.23 30.49
N LEU A 202 28.61 -27.33 31.26
CA LEU A 202 29.89 -27.91 30.86
C LEU A 202 30.00 -29.34 31.42
#